data_8b7426ebc1917e665b2b6d3f5e9f293d
#
_entry.id   8b7426ebc1917e665b2b6d3f5e9f293d
#
_cell.length_a   1.000
_cell.length_b   1.000
_cell.length_c   1.000
_cell.angle_alpha   90.00
_cell.angle_beta   90.00
_cell.angle_gamma   90.00
#
_symmetry.space_group_name_H-M   'P 1'
#
loop_
_entity.id
_entity.type
_entity.pdbx_description
1 polymer ?
#
loop_
_entity_poly.entity_id
_entity_poly.type
_entity_poly.pdbx_seq_one_letter_code
_entity_poly.pdbx_strand_id
1 'polypeptide(L)'
;MLRSRIERAGAPVQEGGRRRRSKSLTAIAAGTTASLLLGAGLALSGGTAANAAVTNTTGAPATSGGIKVAYFDQWSIYANAYYPKTIQDTGVAGKLDYLVYSFANIHPTNLSCFQATKAANQDDNNPNAGDGAGDAFADYQKSFGPDISVDGVGDAWGQPIAGNFNQLKKLKAKNPNLKILISLGGWTYSKFFSAAAATDASRKKLVSSCIDMFIKGNLPVDAGYGGPGSAAGIFDGIDIDWEYPGGGGHAGNLESPNDKQNFTLLLKELREQLDAQGKADNKTYATAAAVGAGQDKIRNVETDKIGQYLTFLDIMTYDMHGAWDAKGPTNHQAPIYSGPNDPMTPAKPGNGKYSVDAAIKAYTAGDPDYGIPGGFPAKKINVGVPFYYRGWTGVQNNGKNGLFQPATGPAAGAALSGNVPGIQMYKELAGFVDNPAKTFWDDTAKTTYFYDGSTFWSGEDARSIQAKIDYAHCNGLGGSFAFSLYDLGTKTALFDKMVEATNGSAAACPAAPTTPPTTPPTTPPTTPPTTPPTTPPTTPPTTPPTTPPGCAAAPSWDSATTYATPTKVSWKGRYYTNKWWTKGDDPSLAGQWGVWTDNGPC
;
A
#
# COMPACT_ATOMS: atom_id res chain seq x y z
N MET A 1 -4.79 -7.56 -2.47
CA MET A 1 -5.04 -8.79 -3.22
C MET A 1 -4.04 -9.93 -2.98
N LEU A 2 -2.93 -9.72 -2.30
CA LEU A 2 -1.93 -10.79 -2.02
C LEU A 2 -2.20 -11.59 -0.73
N ARG A 3 -3.22 -11.28 0.01
CA ARG A 3 -3.33 -11.58 1.46
C ARG A 3 -4.11 -12.85 1.83
N SER A 4 -4.67 -13.60 0.89
CA SER A 4 -5.64 -14.62 1.29
C SER A 4 -5.49 -16.05 0.73
N ARG A 5 -4.49 -16.39 -0.06
CA ARG A 5 -4.45 -17.70 -0.75
C ARG A 5 -3.43 -18.72 -0.26
N ILE A 6 -3.09 -18.78 1.03
CA ILE A 6 -2.18 -19.83 1.52
C ILE A 6 -2.70 -20.49 2.80
N GLU A 7 -3.60 -21.43 2.67
CA GLU A 7 -3.83 -22.45 3.71
C GLU A 7 -4.08 -23.84 3.15
N ARG A 8 -3.28 -24.78 3.71
CA ARG A 8 -3.41 -26.24 3.77
C ARG A 8 -3.06 -27.08 2.55
N ALA A 9 -1.83 -27.56 2.54
CA ALA A 9 -1.54 -28.94 2.14
C ALA A 9 -0.91 -29.66 3.33
N GLY A 10 -1.54 -30.72 3.75
CA GLY A 10 -1.17 -31.50 4.94
C GLY A 10 0.16 -32.24 4.79
N ALA A 11 0.84 -32.40 5.90
CA ALA A 11 2.05 -33.19 6.05
C ALA A 11 1.76 -34.69 6.07
N PRO A 12 2.70 -35.53 5.64
CA PRO A 12 2.85 -36.85 6.21
C PRO A 12 4.07 -36.96 7.12
N VAL A 13 3.85 -37.53 8.26
CA VAL A 13 4.81 -38.06 9.22
C VAL A 13 5.63 -39.19 8.59
N GLN A 14 6.95 -39.22 8.78
CA GLN A 14 7.65 -40.48 9.08
C GLN A 14 9.00 -40.26 9.78
N GLU A 15 9.19 -41.19 10.71
CA GLU A 15 10.28 -41.36 11.67
C GLU A 15 11.58 -41.89 11.08
N GLY A 16 12.68 -41.64 11.79
CA GLY A 16 13.65 -42.72 12.08
C GLY A 16 15.07 -42.53 11.58
N GLY A 17 16.03 -42.45 12.47
CA GLY A 17 17.33 -43.03 12.18
C GLY A 17 18.61 -42.32 12.64
N ARG A 18 18.92 -42.35 13.92
CA ARG A 18 20.22 -42.60 14.61
C ARG A 18 21.57 -42.35 13.91
N ARG A 19 22.38 -41.53 14.68
CA ARG A 19 23.84 -41.71 15.07
C ARG A 19 24.94 -41.49 14.01
N ARG A 20 25.96 -40.67 14.25
CA ARG A 20 27.08 -40.72 15.21
C ARG A 20 28.07 -39.56 15.02
N ARG A 21 28.47 -38.96 16.12
CA ARG A 21 29.80 -38.54 16.67
C ARG A 21 30.99 -38.34 15.71
N SER A 22 31.70 -37.18 15.83
CA SER A 22 32.91 -36.99 16.64
C SER A 22 33.53 -35.60 16.37
N LYS A 23 33.85 -34.82 17.39
CA LYS A 23 35.13 -34.42 17.98
C LYS A 23 36.13 -33.87 16.95
N SER A 24 36.82 -32.77 17.12
CA SER A 24 37.38 -32.04 18.28
C SER A 24 38.12 -30.80 17.83
N LEU A 25 38.13 -29.74 18.69
CA LEU A 25 39.29 -28.95 19.14
C LEU A 25 40.25 -28.35 18.09
N THR A 26 40.61 -27.05 18.12
CA THR A 26 41.47 -26.38 19.10
C THR A 26 41.54 -24.87 18.79
N ALA A 27 41.60 -24.05 19.85
CA ALA A 27 41.79 -22.60 19.88
C ALA A 27 43.30 -22.22 19.66
N ILE A 28 43.54 -20.91 19.45
CA ILE A 28 44.66 -20.06 19.95
C ILE A 28 44.49 -18.67 19.28
N ALA A 29 44.19 -17.66 19.92
CA ALA A 29 44.77 -16.64 20.79
C ALA A 29 45.71 -15.62 20.10
N ALA A 30 45.28 -14.37 20.22
CA ALA A 30 45.98 -13.13 20.56
C ALA A 30 47.03 -12.51 19.60
N GLY A 31 46.91 -11.17 19.51
CA GLY A 31 48.01 -10.30 19.08
C GLY A 31 47.58 -8.87 18.74
N THR A 32 47.58 -8.02 19.75
CA THR A 32 47.48 -6.55 19.70
C THR A 32 48.69 -5.95 18.98
N THR A 33 48.50 -4.87 18.22
CA THR A 33 49.42 -3.69 18.28
C THR A 33 48.76 -2.45 17.64
N ALA A 34 48.74 -1.37 18.40
CA ALA A 34 48.45 -0.02 17.96
C ALA A 34 49.67 0.62 17.30
N SER A 35 49.44 1.47 16.31
CA SER A 35 50.42 2.47 15.90
C SER A 35 49.71 3.75 15.42
N LEU A 36 49.89 4.81 16.21
CA LEU A 36 49.66 6.19 15.80
C LEU A 36 50.75 6.60 14.81
N LEU A 37 50.37 7.36 13.75
CA LEU A 37 51.25 8.30 13.07
C LEU A 37 50.47 9.54 12.65
N LEU A 38 50.88 10.68 13.21
CA LEU A 38 50.55 12.03 12.75
C LEU A 38 51.23 12.30 11.40
N GLY A 39 50.52 13.00 10.51
CA GLY A 39 51.11 13.53 9.28
C GLY A 39 50.32 14.73 8.77
N ALA A 40 50.99 15.83 8.75
CA ALA A 40 50.58 17.22 8.54
C ALA A 40 49.85 17.54 7.21
N GLY A 41 49.16 18.66 7.24
CA GLY A 41 48.25 19.19 6.25
C GLY A 41 48.85 19.64 4.90
N LEU A 42 47.93 19.76 3.95
CA LEU A 42 48.01 20.66 2.82
C LEU A 42 46.60 21.27 2.59
N ALA A 43 46.51 22.57 2.79
CA ALA A 43 45.37 23.35 2.42
C ALA A 43 45.34 23.51 0.89
N LEU A 44 44.31 22.99 0.26
CA LEU A 44 43.93 23.39 -1.10
C LEU A 44 42.60 24.14 -1.03
N SER A 45 42.68 25.42 -1.31
CA SER A 45 41.57 26.31 -1.55
C SER A 45 40.79 25.84 -2.79
N GLY A 46 39.70 25.10 -2.57
CA GLY A 46 38.74 24.77 -3.60
C GLY A 46 37.50 25.64 -3.44
N GLY A 47 37.14 26.34 -4.49
CA GLY A 47 36.02 27.29 -4.53
C GLY A 47 34.70 26.63 -4.10
N THR A 48 33.95 27.33 -3.28
CA THR A 48 32.57 27.04 -2.94
C THR A 48 31.73 27.14 -4.20
N ALA A 49 31.43 26.00 -4.84
CA ALA A 49 30.28 25.93 -5.73
C ALA A 49 29.05 26.17 -4.86
N ALA A 50 28.42 27.31 -5.05
CA ALA A 50 27.12 27.61 -4.46
C ALA A 50 26.16 26.54 -4.98
N ASN A 51 25.78 25.57 -4.11
CA ASN A 51 24.67 24.70 -4.37
C ASN A 51 23.44 25.56 -4.56
N ALA A 52 22.97 25.68 -5.80
CA ALA A 52 21.66 26.25 -6.07
C ALA A 52 20.67 25.48 -5.20
N ALA A 53 19.96 26.20 -4.34
CA ALA A 53 18.93 25.63 -3.50
C ALA A 53 17.91 24.93 -4.40
N VAL A 54 17.84 23.60 -4.29
CA VAL A 54 16.90 22.79 -5.05
C VAL A 54 15.53 23.10 -4.48
N THR A 55 14.69 23.77 -5.27
CA THR A 55 13.28 23.99 -4.90
C THR A 55 12.54 22.66 -4.96
N ASN A 56 12.10 22.19 -3.80
CA ASN A 56 11.29 20.99 -3.69
C ASN A 56 9.79 21.28 -3.91
N THR A 57 9.02 20.24 -4.20
CA THR A 57 7.58 20.35 -4.53
C THR A 57 6.69 20.56 -3.30
N THR A 58 7.19 20.30 -2.09
CA THR A 58 6.43 20.45 -0.83
C THR A 58 6.74 21.75 -0.09
N GLY A 59 7.74 22.54 -0.54
CA GLY A 59 8.24 23.70 0.18
C GLY A 59 9.03 23.36 1.45
N ALA A 60 9.21 22.09 1.78
CA ALA A 60 9.99 21.64 2.92
C ALA A 60 11.48 21.56 2.56
N PRO A 61 12.41 21.80 3.49
CA PRO A 61 13.83 21.59 3.25
C PRO A 61 14.13 20.11 2.97
N ALA A 62 15.08 19.84 2.07
CA ALA A 62 15.56 18.50 1.81
C ALA A 62 16.09 17.85 3.09
N THR A 63 15.87 16.54 3.24
CA THR A 63 16.29 15.74 4.40
C THR A 63 17.50 14.87 4.07
N SER A 64 18.17 14.40 5.12
CA SER A 64 19.13 13.31 5.09
C SER A 64 18.82 12.37 6.25
N GLY A 65 18.96 11.07 6.02
CA GLY A 65 18.47 10.07 6.95
C GLY A 65 16.93 10.02 6.96
N GLY A 66 16.38 9.03 7.66
CA GLY A 66 14.94 8.85 7.80
C GLY A 66 14.64 7.55 8.53
N ILE A 67 13.38 7.41 9.00
CA ILE A 67 12.96 6.15 9.61
C ILE A 67 12.77 5.06 8.55
N LYS A 68 13.07 3.83 8.92
CA LYS A 68 12.90 2.63 8.10
C LYS A 68 11.84 1.76 8.76
N VAL A 69 10.74 1.59 8.05
CA VAL A 69 9.60 0.78 8.49
C VAL A 69 9.45 -0.42 7.55
N ALA A 70 9.07 -1.57 8.06
CA ALA A 70 8.69 -2.69 7.21
C ALA A 70 7.55 -3.51 7.83
N TYR A 71 6.72 -4.09 6.98
CA TYR A 71 5.61 -4.95 7.39
C TYR A 71 6.05 -6.41 7.43
N PHE A 72 5.59 -7.12 8.49
CA PHE A 72 5.71 -8.57 8.65
C PHE A 72 4.31 -9.16 8.71
N ASP A 73 4.03 -10.02 7.75
CA ASP A 73 2.70 -10.61 7.60
C ASP A 73 2.54 -11.86 8.47
N GLN A 74 1.51 -11.88 9.29
CA GLN A 74 1.13 -12.96 10.22
C GLN A 74 1.17 -14.35 9.59
N TRP A 75 0.69 -14.47 8.35
CA TRP A 75 0.58 -15.73 7.60
C TRP A 75 1.87 -16.17 6.89
N SER A 76 2.92 -15.37 6.92
CA SER A 76 4.19 -15.66 6.24
C SER A 76 4.85 -16.95 6.72
N ILE A 77 4.51 -17.41 7.92
CA ILE A 77 5.04 -18.62 8.58
C ILE A 77 4.52 -19.93 7.98
N TYR A 78 3.48 -19.89 7.13
CA TYR A 78 2.92 -21.10 6.50
C TYR A 78 3.70 -21.50 5.23
N ALA A 79 3.07 -21.43 4.06
CA ALA A 79 3.70 -21.88 2.80
C ALA A 79 5.01 -21.17 2.47
N ASN A 80 5.20 -19.92 2.93
CA ASN A 80 6.42 -19.16 2.71
C ASN A 80 7.55 -19.52 3.68
N ALA A 81 7.24 -20.18 4.80
CA ALA A 81 8.21 -20.53 5.86
C ALA A 81 9.11 -19.33 6.26
N TYR A 82 8.54 -18.11 6.21
CA TYR A 82 9.22 -16.87 6.57
C TYR A 82 8.87 -16.52 8.02
N TYR A 83 9.84 -16.64 8.90
CA TYR A 83 9.67 -16.50 10.35
C TYR A 83 10.34 -15.23 10.87
N PRO A 84 10.00 -14.75 12.07
CA PRO A 84 10.79 -13.67 12.72
C PRO A 84 12.29 -14.00 12.85
N LYS A 85 12.65 -15.29 12.91
CA LYS A 85 14.05 -15.75 12.80
C LYS A 85 14.70 -15.32 11.48
N THR A 86 13.98 -15.36 10.36
CA THR A 86 14.54 -14.94 9.06
C THR A 86 14.93 -13.45 9.09
N ILE A 87 14.12 -12.61 9.75
CA ILE A 87 14.42 -11.17 9.92
C ILE A 87 15.71 -10.98 10.74
N GLN A 88 15.92 -11.83 11.77
CA GLN A 88 17.14 -11.82 12.58
C GLN A 88 18.35 -12.32 11.78
N ASP A 89 18.24 -13.46 11.13
CA ASP A 89 19.35 -14.14 10.48
C ASP A 89 19.87 -13.36 9.26
N THR A 90 19.00 -12.65 8.56
CA THR A 90 19.36 -11.79 7.42
C THR A 90 19.85 -10.41 7.85
N GLY A 91 19.84 -10.11 9.14
CA GLY A 91 20.25 -8.81 9.69
C GLY A 91 19.28 -7.67 9.42
N VAL A 92 18.10 -7.95 8.90
CA VAL A 92 17.04 -6.95 8.63
C VAL A 92 16.60 -6.24 9.93
N ALA A 93 16.43 -7.00 11.03
CA ALA A 93 15.99 -6.46 12.32
C ALA A 93 16.87 -5.31 12.83
N GLY A 94 18.19 -5.42 12.67
CA GLY A 94 19.14 -4.39 13.13
C GLY A 94 19.17 -3.13 12.25
N LYS A 95 18.49 -3.12 11.12
CA LYS A 95 18.43 -2.01 10.16
C LYS A 95 17.11 -1.24 10.22
N LEU A 96 16.08 -1.79 10.87
CA LEU A 96 14.76 -1.19 11.00
C LEU A 96 14.65 -0.31 12.24
N ASP A 97 13.86 0.76 12.14
CA ASP A 97 13.37 1.54 13.28
C ASP A 97 12.03 0.97 13.78
N TYR A 98 11.18 0.54 12.84
CA TYR A 98 9.87 -0.05 13.15
C TYR A 98 9.61 -1.31 12.32
N LEU A 99 9.10 -2.35 12.98
CA LEU A 99 8.49 -3.53 12.36
C LEU A 99 7.00 -3.49 12.63
N VAL A 100 6.19 -3.52 11.60
CA VAL A 100 4.72 -3.51 11.71
C VAL A 100 4.20 -4.92 11.49
N TYR A 101 3.62 -5.50 12.53
CA TYR A 101 3.01 -6.84 12.47
C TYR A 101 1.57 -6.74 11.97
N SER A 102 1.23 -7.41 10.90
CA SER A 102 -0.06 -7.32 10.20
C SER A 102 -0.76 -8.68 10.08
N PHE A 103 -2.06 -8.82 10.41
CA PHE A 103 -3.00 -7.81 10.86
C PHE A 103 -3.86 -8.31 12.02
N ALA A 104 -4.22 -7.40 12.91
CA ALA A 104 -5.35 -7.60 13.81
C ALA A 104 -6.67 -7.19 13.12
N ASN A 105 -7.80 -7.67 13.62
CA ASN A 105 -9.13 -7.42 13.04
C ASN A 105 -10.10 -6.83 14.07
N ILE A 106 -11.20 -6.26 13.56
CA ILE A 106 -12.32 -5.73 14.34
C ILE A 106 -13.43 -6.76 14.42
N HIS A 107 -13.90 -7.06 15.63
CA HIS A 107 -15.00 -8.00 15.84
C HIS A 107 -16.30 -7.51 15.20
N PRO A 108 -16.98 -8.31 14.37
CA PRO A 108 -18.12 -7.85 13.54
C PRO A 108 -19.31 -7.31 14.34
N THR A 109 -19.54 -7.82 15.54
CA THR A 109 -20.67 -7.40 16.40
C THR A 109 -20.22 -6.49 17.53
N ASN A 110 -19.10 -6.84 18.19
CA ASN A 110 -18.64 -6.11 19.36
C ASN A 110 -17.92 -4.81 19.02
N LEU A 111 -17.44 -4.67 17.78
CA LEU A 111 -16.65 -3.52 17.30
C LEU A 111 -15.44 -3.25 18.22
N SER A 112 -14.72 -4.30 18.57
CA SER A 112 -13.54 -4.29 19.44
C SER A 112 -12.43 -5.12 18.80
N CYS A 113 -11.17 -4.92 19.20
CA CYS A 113 -10.10 -5.87 18.92
C CYS A 113 -10.45 -7.24 19.52
N PHE A 114 -10.07 -8.31 18.85
CA PHE A 114 -10.32 -9.68 19.28
C PHE A 114 -9.28 -10.63 18.70
N GLN A 115 -9.27 -11.87 19.20
CA GLN A 115 -8.49 -12.98 18.66
C GLN A 115 -9.42 -14.13 18.29
N ALA A 116 -9.10 -14.81 17.19
CA ALA A 116 -9.85 -15.96 16.69
C ALA A 116 -8.94 -16.91 15.93
N THR A 117 -9.38 -18.15 15.78
CA THR A 117 -8.72 -19.18 14.95
C THR A 117 -9.49 -19.45 13.65
N LYS A 118 -10.37 -18.55 13.26
CA LYS A 118 -11.15 -18.62 12.03
C LYS A 118 -10.34 -18.02 10.88
N ALA A 119 -10.01 -18.81 9.87
CA ALA A 119 -9.36 -18.32 8.66
C ALA A 119 -10.26 -17.35 7.88
N ALA A 120 -9.66 -16.32 7.29
CA ALA A 120 -10.33 -15.46 6.33
C ALA A 120 -10.66 -16.24 5.05
N ASN A 121 -11.77 -15.89 4.40
CA ASN A 121 -12.06 -16.39 3.05
C ASN A 121 -11.10 -15.74 2.06
N GLN A 122 -10.66 -16.49 1.06
CA GLN A 122 -9.64 -16.07 0.11
C GLN A 122 -10.20 -15.45 -1.19
N ASP A 123 -11.51 -15.37 -1.30
CA ASP A 123 -12.18 -14.72 -2.42
C ASP A 123 -12.39 -13.24 -2.11
N ASP A 124 -11.61 -12.38 -2.77
CA ASP A 124 -11.67 -10.92 -2.60
C ASP A 124 -13.03 -10.33 -2.97
N ASN A 125 -13.85 -11.06 -3.72
CA ASN A 125 -15.22 -10.65 -4.07
C ASN A 125 -16.26 -11.14 -3.03
N ASN A 126 -15.86 -11.97 -2.07
CA ASN A 126 -16.77 -12.39 -1.01
C ASN A 126 -16.90 -11.29 0.05
N PRO A 127 -18.07 -10.65 0.18
CA PRO A 127 -18.26 -9.54 1.10
C PRO A 127 -18.10 -9.91 2.58
N ASN A 128 -18.05 -11.19 2.91
CA ASN A 128 -17.89 -11.71 4.28
C ASN A 128 -16.50 -12.32 4.54
N ALA A 129 -15.53 -12.08 3.66
CA ALA A 129 -14.22 -12.72 3.69
C ALA A 129 -13.51 -12.60 5.06
N GLY A 130 -13.53 -11.41 5.66
CA GLY A 130 -12.84 -11.12 6.92
C GLY A 130 -13.70 -11.26 8.18
N ASP A 131 -14.98 -11.63 8.08
CA ASP A 131 -15.92 -11.58 9.20
C ASP A 131 -15.55 -12.56 10.33
N GLY A 132 -15.12 -12.02 11.47
CA GLY A 132 -14.69 -12.82 12.61
C GLY A 132 -13.43 -13.66 12.36
N ALA A 133 -12.70 -13.36 11.29
CA ALA A 133 -11.44 -14.02 10.97
C ALA A 133 -10.29 -13.46 11.80
N GLY A 134 -9.30 -14.34 12.06
CA GLY A 134 -8.08 -14.03 12.79
C GLY A 134 -7.20 -15.26 12.82
N ASP A 135 -5.97 -15.12 13.30
CA ASP A 135 -5.01 -16.22 13.34
C ASP A 135 -4.28 -16.28 14.69
N ALA A 136 -5.07 -16.50 15.75
CA ALA A 136 -4.54 -16.70 17.10
C ALA A 136 -3.51 -17.85 17.15
N PHE A 137 -3.62 -18.83 16.25
CA PHE A 137 -2.64 -19.91 16.16
C PHE A 137 -1.27 -19.38 15.72
N ALA A 138 -1.20 -18.59 14.64
CA ALA A 138 0.05 -17.97 14.21
C ALA A 138 0.54 -16.94 15.23
N ASP A 139 -0.37 -16.16 15.83
CA ASP A 139 -0.04 -15.08 16.74
C ASP A 139 0.64 -15.58 18.02
N TYR A 140 0.01 -16.52 18.75
CA TYR A 140 0.52 -16.87 20.09
C TYR A 140 0.36 -18.33 20.53
N GLN A 141 -0.06 -19.24 19.62
CA GLN A 141 -0.29 -20.64 19.99
C GLN A 141 0.67 -21.62 19.32
N LYS A 142 1.12 -21.33 18.07
CA LYS A 142 2.04 -22.20 17.33
C LYS A 142 3.36 -22.35 18.09
N SER A 143 3.73 -23.56 18.48
CA SER A 143 5.05 -23.84 19.06
C SER A 143 6.15 -23.73 18.00
N PHE A 144 7.25 -23.07 18.34
CA PHE A 144 8.44 -22.92 17.51
C PHE A 144 9.55 -23.82 18.03
N GLY A 145 10.06 -24.70 17.18
CA GLY A 145 11.27 -25.47 17.46
C GLY A 145 12.55 -24.62 17.46
N PRO A 146 13.66 -25.13 17.95
CA PRO A 146 14.93 -24.36 18.00
C PRO A 146 15.44 -23.95 16.62
N ASP A 147 15.08 -24.69 15.58
CA ASP A 147 15.45 -24.44 14.17
C ASP A 147 14.81 -23.19 13.57
N ILE A 148 13.60 -22.84 14.02
CA ILE A 148 12.82 -21.68 13.54
C ILE A 148 12.66 -20.58 14.60
N SER A 149 13.21 -20.77 15.80
CA SER A 149 13.18 -19.77 16.88
C SER A 149 14.29 -18.75 16.75
N VAL A 150 13.97 -17.47 16.99
CA VAL A 150 14.88 -16.30 16.87
C VAL A 150 16.17 -16.47 17.67
N ASP A 151 16.12 -17.08 18.84
CA ASP A 151 17.26 -17.28 19.74
C ASP A 151 17.88 -18.69 19.67
N GLY A 152 17.31 -19.56 18.84
CA GLY A 152 17.73 -20.96 18.72
C GLY A 152 17.22 -21.85 19.87
N VAL A 153 16.34 -21.32 20.73
CA VAL A 153 15.71 -22.05 21.84
C VAL A 153 14.24 -22.31 21.52
N GLY A 154 13.85 -23.58 21.47
CA GLY A 154 12.45 -23.95 21.21
C GLY A 154 11.53 -23.54 22.36
N ASP A 155 10.24 -23.44 22.03
CA ASP A 155 9.20 -23.14 23.02
C ASP A 155 9.06 -24.30 24.01
N ALA A 156 8.88 -23.95 25.30
CA ALA A 156 8.71 -24.92 26.38
C ALA A 156 7.22 -25.24 26.61
N TRP A 157 6.94 -26.47 27.05
CA TRP A 157 5.60 -26.84 27.44
C TRP A 157 5.11 -25.97 28.63
N GLY A 158 3.86 -25.50 28.53
CA GLY A 158 3.22 -24.71 29.59
C GLY A 158 3.63 -23.25 29.67
N GLN A 159 4.42 -22.73 28.71
CA GLN A 159 4.67 -21.30 28.62
C GLN A 159 3.39 -20.54 28.20
N PRO A 160 3.15 -19.33 28.73
CA PRO A 160 1.90 -18.61 28.50
C PRO A 160 1.74 -18.06 27.09
N ILE A 161 2.83 -17.97 26.31
CA ILE A 161 2.85 -17.40 24.97
C ILE A 161 3.82 -18.18 24.07
N ALA A 162 3.38 -18.52 22.88
CA ALA A 162 4.18 -19.07 21.78
C ALA A 162 3.98 -18.21 20.52
N GLY A 163 4.02 -18.80 19.35
CA GLY A 163 3.71 -18.14 18.08
C GLY A 163 4.62 -16.99 17.71
N ASN A 164 4.19 -16.24 16.74
CA ASN A 164 4.91 -15.04 16.27
C ASN A 164 5.16 -14.05 17.41
N PHE A 165 4.22 -13.87 18.33
CA PHE A 165 4.36 -12.91 19.44
C PHE A 165 5.53 -13.27 20.35
N ASN A 166 5.71 -14.54 20.71
CA ASN A 166 6.89 -14.96 21.45
C ASN A 166 8.19 -14.73 20.65
N GLN A 167 8.17 -15.00 19.36
CA GLN A 167 9.32 -14.76 18.50
C GLN A 167 9.63 -13.26 18.34
N LEU A 168 8.63 -12.38 18.25
CA LEU A 168 8.81 -10.93 18.27
C LEU A 168 9.39 -10.43 19.59
N LYS A 169 8.99 -11.02 20.73
CA LYS A 169 9.59 -10.72 22.03
C LYS A 169 11.08 -11.07 22.06
N LYS A 170 11.44 -12.25 21.51
CA LYS A 170 12.84 -12.68 21.36
C LYS A 170 13.61 -11.79 20.39
N LEU A 171 12.97 -11.35 19.30
CA LEU A 171 13.56 -10.44 18.31
C LEU A 171 13.91 -9.08 18.94
N LYS A 172 13.02 -8.50 19.73
CA LYS A 172 13.29 -7.25 20.48
C LYS A 172 14.41 -7.41 21.48
N ALA A 173 14.48 -8.53 22.19
CA ALA A 173 15.58 -8.79 23.13
C ALA A 173 16.95 -8.77 22.46
N LYS A 174 17.04 -9.23 21.19
CA LYS A 174 18.27 -9.17 20.39
C LYS A 174 18.50 -7.81 19.71
N ASN A 175 17.42 -7.03 19.50
CA ASN A 175 17.45 -5.75 18.78
C ASN A 175 16.74 -4.69 19.63
N PRO A 176 17.33 -4.17 20.71
CA PRO A 176 16.66 -3.33 21.70
C PRO A 176 16.20 -1.97 21.16
N ASN A 177 16.72 -1.52 20.03
CA ASN A 177 16.29 -0.29 19.35
C ASN A 177 15.09 -0.49 18.43
N LEU A 178 14.80 -1.75 18.04
CA LEU A 178 13.66 -2.08 17.16
C LEU A 178 12.34 -1.88 17.92
N LYS A 179 11.46 -1.06 17.37
CA LYS A 179 10.08 -0.91 17.82
C LYS A 179 9.15 -1.78 17.00
N ILE A 180 8.16 -2.37 17.63
CA ILE A 180 7.17 -3.22 16.95
C ILE A 180 5.78 -2.63 17.14
N LEU A 181 5.06 -2.42 16.04
CA LEU A 181 3.66 -2.00 16.04
C LEU A 181 2.76 -3.17 15.66
N ILE A 182 1.56 -3.19 16.21
CA ILE A 182 0.46 -4.01 15.70
C ILE A 182 -0.36 -3.19 14.71
N SER A 183 -0.56 -3.70 13.49
CA SER A 183 -1.44 -3.08 12.51
C SER A 183 -2.84 -3.66 12.60
N LEU A 184 -3.84 -2.79 12.63
CA LEU A 184 -5.26 -3.13 12.64
C LEU A 184 -5.86 -2.84 11.28
N GLY A 185 -6.46 -3.84 10.62
CA GLY A 185 -7.14 -3.66 9.35
C GLY A 185 -6.47 -4.32 8.15
N GLY A 186 -5.97 -3.53 7.23
CA GLY A 186 -5.55 -3.99 5.92
C GLY A 186 -6.74 -4.32 5.00
N TRP A 187 -6.48 -4.81 3.78
CA TRP A 187 -7.51 -5.02 2.76
C TRP A 187 -8.70 -5.85 3.24
N THR A 188 -8.44 -7.00 3.86
CA THR A 188 -9.51 -7.96 4.23
C THR A 188 -10.20 -7.62 5.55
N TYR A 189 -9.52 -6.91 6.48
CA TYR A 189 -10.02 -6.65 7.84
C TYR A 189 -10.48 -5.21 8.06
N SER A 190 -10.61 -4.41 7.00
CA SER A 190 -11.11 -3.03 7.08
C SER A 190 -12.63 -2.90 7.19
N LYS A 191 -13.38 -4.01 7.06
CA LYS A 191 -14.83 -4.02 6.91
C LYS A 191 -15.58 -3.22 7.97
N PHE A 192 -15.18 -3.32 9.23
CA PHE A 192 -15.95 -2.77 10.34
C PHE A 192 -15.43 -1.44 10.89
N PHE A 193 -14.41 -0.84 10.26
CA PHE A 193 -13.91 0.46 10.72
C PHE A 193 -14.97 1.56 10.71
N SER A 194 -15.77 1.67 9.64
CA SER A 194 -16.80 2.69 9.54
C SER A 194 -17.78 2.62 10.72
N ALA A 195 -18.24 1.40 11.08
CA ALA A 195 -19.11 1.19 12.23
C ALA A 195 -18.40 1.46 13.57
N ALA A 196 -17.16 0.98 13.72
CA ALA A 196 -16.39 1.14 14.94
C ALA A 196 -15.96 2.60 15.19
N ALA A 197 -15.75 3.37 14.13
CA ALA A 197 -15.40 4.78 14.20
C ALA A 197 -16.61 5.73 14.31
N ALA A 198 -17.84 5.24 14.10
CA ALA A 198 -19.03 6.08 13.93
C ALA A 198 -19.37 6.95 15.15
N THR A 199 -19.21 6.44 16.37
CA THR A 199 -19.60 7.15 17.59
C THR A 199 -18.42 7.26 18.57
N ASP A 200 -18.48 8.22 19.48
CA ASP A 200 -17.50 8.37 20.56
C ASP A 200 -17.39 7.07 21.40
N ALA A 201 -18.52 6.48 21.75
CA ALA A 201 -18.55 5.24 22.54
C ALA A 201 -17.91 4.06 21.81
N SER A 202 -18.17 3.88 20.49
CA SER A 202 -17.60 2.80 19.72
C SER A 202 -16.08 3.00 19.47
N ARG A 203 -15.62 4.23 19.22
CA ARG A 203 -14.19 4.55 19.12
C ARG A 203 -13.44 4.24 20.43
N LYS A 204 -13.97 4.71 21.56
CA LYS A 204 -13.41 4.42 22.90
C LYS A 204 -13.31 2.92 23.15
N LYS A 205 -14.35 2.18 22.83
CA LYS A 205 -14.38 0.72 22.98
C LYS A 205 -13.35 0.02 22.10
N LEU A 206 -13.28 0.37 20.82
CA LEU A 206 -12.30 -0.20 19.89
C LEU A 206 -10.88 0.04 20.42
N VAL A 207 -10.54 1.30 20.68
CA VAL A 207 -9.19 1.68 21.08
C VAL A 207 -8.80 1.04 22.42
N SER A 208 -9.69 1.10 23.42
CA SER A 208 -9.39 0.51 24.75
C SER A 208 -9.18 -1.00 24.66
N SER A 209 -9.95 -1.70 23.83
CA SER A 209 -9.79 -3.15 23.66
C SER A 209 -8.48 -3.52 22.96
N CYS A 210 -8.03 -2.72 21.97
CA CYS A 210 -6.75 -2.95 21.31
C CYS A 210 -5.58 -2.66 22.27
N ILE A 211 -5.65 -1.59 23.05
CA ILE A 211 -4.64 -1.28 24.07
C ILE A 211 -4.58 -2.37 25.14
N ASP A 212 -5.73 -2.84 25.61
CA ASP A 212 -5.79 -3.92 26.59
C ASP A 212 -5.14 -5.21 26.06
N MET A 213 -5.50 -5.59 24.84
CA MET A 213 -5.02 -6.83 24.22
C MET A 213 -3.54 -6.77 23.85
N PHE A 214 -3.08 -5.71 23.19
CA PHE A 214 -1.76 -5.69 22.56
C PHE A 214 -0.72 -4.88 23.36
N ILE A 215 -1.09 -3.78 23.98
CA ILE A 215 -0.15 -2.94 24.73
C ILE A 215 0.03 -3.49 26.15
N LYS A 216 -1.08 -3.76 26.85
CA LYS A 216 -1.03 -4.42 28.16
C LYS A 216 -0.77 -5.92 28.06
N GLY A 217 -1.01 -6.50 26.89
CA GLY A 217 -0.73 -7.90 26.60
C GLY A 217 -1.73 -8.88 27.20
N ASN A 218 -2.98 -8.47 27.40
CA ASN A 218 -4.05 -9.31 27.96
C ASN A 218 -4.71 -10.13 26.84
N LEU A 219 -4.00 -11.14 26.34
CA LEU A 219 -4.55 -12.03 25.31
C LEU A 219 -5.64 -12.94 25.90
N PRO A 220 -6.67 -13.29 25.11
CA PRO A 220 -7.63 -14.33 25.53
C PRO A 220 -6.92 -15.65 25.84
N VAL A 221 -7.40 -16.36 26.86
CA VAL A 221 -6.91 -17.72 27.12
C VAL A 221 -7.56 -18.65 26.11
N ASP A 222 -6.75 -19.27 25.26
CA ASP A 222 -7.19 -20.25 24.28
C ASP A 222 -6.12 -21.32 24.05
N ALA A 223 -6.51 -22.58 23.93
CA ALA A 223 -5.61 -23.73 23.72
C ALA A 223 -4.44 -23.84 24.74
N GLY A 224 -4.60 -23.28 25.93
CA GLY A 224 -3.56 -23.28 26.97
C GLY A 224 -2.57 -22.12 26.90
N TYR A 225 -2.75 -21.18 25.97
CA TYR A 225 -1.95 -19.97 25.81
C TYR A 225 -2.77 -18.71 26.13
N GLY A 226 -2.10 -17.59 26.26
CA GLY A 226 -2.71 -16.30 26.55
C GLY A 226 -2.77 -15.98 28.05
N GLY A 227 -3.73 -15.14 28.43
CA GLY A 227 -3.94 -14.66 29.79
C GLY A 227 -3.37 -13.27 30.04
N PRO A 228 -3.64 -12.70 31.23
CA PRO A 228 -3.24 -11.35 31.58
C PRO A 228 -1.73 -11.13 31.45
N GLY A 229 -1.32 -10.10 30.73
CA GLY A 229 0.07 -9.70 30.56
C GLY A 229 0.94 -10.65 29.76
N SER A 230 0.40 -11.73 29.16
CA SER A 230 1.19 -12.73 28.41
C SER A 230 1.97 -12.13 27.24
N ALA A 231 1.38 -11.13 26.54
CA ALA A 231 2.01 -10.41 25.44
C ALA A 231 2.58 -9.03 25.83
N ALA A 232 2.67 -8.71 27.11
CA ALA A 232 3.18 -7.42 27.56
C ALA A 232 4.62 -7.15 27.06
N GLY A 233 4.87 -5.90 26.63
CA GLY A 233 6.20 -5.44 26.19
C GLY A 233 6.59 -5.83 24.78
N ILE A 234 5.71 -6.47 24.00
CA ILE A 234 5.95 -6.80 22.58
C ILE A 234 5.73 -5.56 21.72
N PHE A 235 4.56 -4.95 21.80
CA PHE A 235 4.17 -3.85 20.93
C PHE A 235 4.48 -2.48 21.56
N ASP A 236 5.04 -1.59 20.75
CA ASP A 236 5.43 -0.22 21.10
C ASP A 236 4.45 0.81 20.52
N GLY A 237 3.33 0.36 19.98
CA GLY A 237 2.28 1.22 19.42
C GLY A 237 1.32 0.46 18.52
N ILE A 238 0.42 1.22 17.93
CA ILE A 238 -0.64 0.71 17.06
C ILE A 238 -0.60 1.47 15.72
N ASP A 239 -0.70 0.73 14.64
CA ASP A 239 -0.88 1.20 13.26
C ASP A 239 -2.34 0.98 12.84
N ILE A 240 -2.93 1.93 12.11
CA ILE A 240 -4.29 1.84 11.56
C ILE A 240 -4.18 1.76 10.03
N ASP A 241 -4.56 0.62 9.51
CA ASP A 241 -4.62 0.37 8.07
C ASP A 241 -6.10 0.24 7.63
N TRP A 242 -6.80 1.39 7.55
CA TRP A 242 -8.19 1.43 7.09
C TRP A 242 -8.26 1.64 5.58
N GLU A 243 -8.62 0.60 4.85
CA GLU A 243 -8.70 0.58 3.38
C GLU A 243 -10.18 0.49 2.91
N TYR A 244 -10.97 1.60 2.75
CA TYR A 244 -10.55 3.00 2.97
C TYR A 244 -11.69 3.78 3.64
N PRO A 245 -11.43 4.88 4.36
CA PRO A 245 -12.49 5.79 4.79
C PRO A 245 -13.30 6.27 3.59
N GLY A 246 -14.64 6.20 3.68
CA GLY A 246 -15.54 6.61 2.61
C GLY A 246 -15.60 5.67 1.41
N GLY A 247 -14.98 4.49 1.48
CA GLY A 247 -15.21 3.40 0.54
C GLY A 247 -14.14 3.16 -0.51
N GLY A 248 -14.41 2.20 -1.39
CA GLY A 248 -13.53 1.78 -2.49
C GLY A 248 -12.42 0.82 -2.08
N GLY A 249 -12.56 0.13 -0.94
CA GLY A 249 -11.73 -0.99 -0.51
C GLY A 249 -12.34 -2.34 -0.87
N HIS A 250 -12.17 -3.35 0.01
CA HIS A 250 -12.73 -4.69 -0.17
C HIS A 250 -14.27 -4.66 -0.32
N ALA A 251 -14.82 -5.56 -1.13
CA ALA A 251 -16.23 -5.58 -1.54
C ALA A 251 -17.24 -5.60 -0.37
N GLY A 252 -16.85 -6.04 0.82
CA GLY A 252 -17.71 -6.11 1.99
C GLY A 252 -17.61 -4.93 2.94
N ASN A 253 -16.74 -3.96 2.67
CA ASN A 253 -16.48 -2.87 3.61
C ASN A 253 -17.72 -2.01 3.85
N LEU A 254 -18.00 -1.72 5.13
CA LEU A 254 -18.98 -0.72 5.50
C LEU A 254 -18.39 0.67 5.23
N GLU A 255 -19.23 1.58 4.78
CA GLU A 255 -18.82 2.93 4.42
C GLU A 255 -19.87 3.96 4.86
N SER A 256 -19.41 5.16 5.16
CA SER A 256 -20.24 6.27 5.60
C SER A 256 -19.70 7.60 5.05
N PRO A 257 -20.55 8.55 4.68
CA PRO A 257 -20.12 9.90 4.31
C PRO A 257 -19.39 10.64 5.45
N ASN A 258 -19.52 10.14 6.69
CA ASN A 258 -18.84 10.70 7.85
C ASN A 258 -17.45 10.08 8.12
N ASP A 259 -17.05 9.08 7.35
CA ASP A 259 -15.78 8.34 7.60
C ASP A 259 -14.56 9.25 7.57
N LYS A 260 -14.57 10.28 6.72
CA LYS A 260 -13.51 11.31 6.70
C LYS A 260 -13.26 11.91 8.09
N GLN A 261 -14.31 12.37 8.74
CA GLN A 261 -14.22 12.94 10.08
C GLN A 261 -14.01 11.85 11.14
N ASN A 262 -14.68 10.70 10.98
CA ASN A 262 -14.57 9.59 11.92
C ASN A 262 -13.17 9.01 11.98
N PHE A 263 -12.43 9.00 10.87
CA PHE A 263 -11.03 8.59 10.84
C PHE A 263 -10.15 9.52 11.70
N THR A 264 -10.32 10.83 11.54
CA THR A 264 -9.64 11.83 12.39
C THR A 264 -9.94 11.63 13.86
N LEU A 265 -11.22 11.40 14.20
CA LEU A 265 -11.64 11.19 15.59
C LEU A 265 -11.14 9.85 16.16
N LEU A 266 -11.02 8.82 15.33
CA LEU A 266 -10.43 7.53 15.74
C LEU A 266 -8.93 7.69 16.05
N LEU A 267 -8.18 8.38 15.20
CA LEU A 267 -6.75 8.65 15.44
C LEU A 267 -6.53 9.52 16.67
N LYS A 268 -7.41 10.50 16.90
CA LYS A 268 -7.41 11.32 18.12
C LYS A 268 -7.60 10.45 19.34
N GLU A 269 -8.64 9.63 19.37
CA GLU A 269 -8.94 8.73 20.51
C GLU A 269 -7.79 7.75 20.77
N LEU A 270 -7.20 7.20 19.68
CA LEU A 270 -6.04 6.32 19.78
C LEU A 270 -4.85 7.02 20.44
N ARG A 271 -4.54 8.25 20.00
CA ARG A 271 -3.44 9.02 20.59
C ARG A 271 -3.67 9.34 22.05
N GLU A 272 -4.88 9.79 22.42
CA GLU A 272 -5.24 10.15 23.79
C GLU A 272 -5.13 8.95 24.74
N GLN A 273 -5.65 7.78 24.37
CA GLN A 273 -5.57 6.59 25.20
C GLN A 273 -4.15 6.01 25.27
N LEU A 274 -3.39 6.04 24.15
CA LEU A 274 -1.98 5.60 24.18
C LEU A 274 -1.10 6.55 25.01
N ASP A 275 -1.39 7.84 25.03
CA ASP A 275 -0.68 8.79 25.90
C ASP A 275 -1.01 8.56 27.38
N ALA A 276 -2.26 8.25 27.70
CA ALA A 276 -2.66 7.91 29.06
C ALA A 276 -1.99 6.61 29.53
N GLN A 277 -1.96 5.58 28.69
CA GLN A 277 -1.27 4.33 28.97
C GLN A 277 0.25 4.55 29.09
N GLY A 278 0.82 5.36 28.19
CA GLY A 278 2.26 5.68 28.22
C GLY A 278 2.69 6.38 29.49
N LYS A 279 1.85 7.27 30.06
CA LYS A 279 2.09 7.86 31.38
C LYS A 279 2.11 6.82 32.50
N ALA A 280 1.19 5.83 32.43
CA ALA A 280 1.14 4.75 33.41
C ALA A 280 2.38 3.84 33.33
N ASP A 281 2.87 3.58 32.12
CA ASP A 281 3.99 2.67 31.84
C ASP A 281 5.35 3.37 31.82
N ASN A 282 5.39 4.70 31.96
CA ASN A 282 6.57 5.55 31.76
C ASN A 282 7.22 5.29 30.39
N LYS A 283 6.42 5.25 29.33
CA LYS A 283 6.80 4.98 27.93
C LYS A 283 6.10 5.93 26.96
N THR A 284 6.62 6.03 25.75
CA THR A 284 5.92 6.66 24.62
C THR A 284 5.55 5.58 23.62
N TYR A 285 4.26 5.44 23.33
CA TYR A 285 3.73 4.55 22.33
C TYR A 285 3.54 5.28 21.00
N ALA A 286 3.95 4.65 19.91
CA ALA A 286 3.75 5.21 18.58
C ALA A 286 2.31 5.03 18.09
N THR A 287 1.84 5.98 17.28
CA THR A 287 0.65 5.86 16.44
C THR A 287 1.04 6.02 15.00
N ALA A 288 0.68 5.07 14.16
CA ALA A 288 0.90 5.14 12.73
C ALA A 288 -0.42 4.93 11.98
N ALA A 289 -0.41 5.25 10.71
CA ALA A 289 -1.48 4.85 9.80
C ALA A 289 -0.91 4.57 8.41
N ALA A 290 -1.41 3.51 7.76
CA ALA A 290 -1.23 3.26 6.35
C ALA A 290 -2.44 3.82 5.59
N VAL A 291 -2.18 4.59 4.53
CA VAL A 291 -3.22 5.33 3.79
C VAL A 291 -3.04 5.24 2.29
N GLY A 292 -4.15 5.40 1.55
CA GLY A 292 -4.15 5.34 0.10
C GLY A 292 -3.42 6.49 -0.57
N ALA A 293 -2.87 6.23 -1.77
CA ALA A 293 -2.13 7.19 -2.59
C ALA A 293 -2.98 7.86 -3.69
N GLY A 294 -4.15 7.32 -4.03
CA GLY A 294 -5.04 7.93 -5.04
C GLY A 294 -5.83 9.11 -4.46
N GLN A 295 -5.99 10.18 -5.24
CA GLN A 295 -6.75 11.36 -4.82
C GLN A 295 -8.21 11.04 -4.48
N ASP A 296 -8.80 10.02 -5.09
CA ASP A 296 -10.13 9.49 -4.78
C ASP A 296 -10.22 8.90 -3.37
N LYS A 297 -9.11 8.42 -2.79
CA LYS A 297 -9.00 7.98 -1.40
C LYS A 297 -8.60 9.12 -0.48
N ILE A 298 -7.61 9.93 -0.88
CA ILE A 298 -7.07 11.02 -0.07
C ILE A 298 -8.13 12.07 0.25
N ARG A 299 -9.08 12.34 -0.66
CA ARG A 299 -10.20 13.28 -0.41
C ARG A 299 -11.06 12.91 0.79
N ASN A 300 -11.04 11.64 1.19
CA ASN A 300 -11.76 11.12 2.35
C ASN A 300 -10.89 11.11 3.63
N VAL A 301 -9.78 11.86 3.62
CA VAL A 301 -8.91 12.07 4.78
C VAL A 301 -8.84 13.57 5.08
N GLU A 302 -8.90 13.95 6.36
CA GLU A 302 -8.64 15.33 6.80
C GLU A 302 -7.13 15.51 6.95
N THR A 303 -6.43 15.71 5.83
CA THR A 303 -4.96 15.75 5.75
C THR A 303 -4.36 16.85 6.61
N ASP A 304 -5.08 17.96 6.80
CA ASP A 304 -4.72 19.10 7.66
C ASP A 304 -4.83 18.80 9.16
N LYS A 305 -5.51 17.69 9.55
CA LYS A 305 -5.82 17.42 10.96
C LYS A 305 -5.12 16.19 11.52
N ILE A 306 -5.01 15.11 10.74
CA ILE A 306 -4.55 13.82 11.27
C ILE A 306 -3.09 13.84 11.73
N GLY A 307 -2.26 14.72 11.15
CA GLY A 307 -0.82 14.79 11.45
C GLY A 307 -0.46 15.08 12.91
N GLN A 308 -1.37 15.71 13.68
CA GLN A 308 -1.14 15.97 15.10
C GLN A 308 -1.25 14.71 15.97
N TYR A 309 -1.97 13.69 15.52
CA TYR A 309 -2.22 12.44 16.26
C TYR A 309 -1.25 11.32 15.90
N LEU A 310 -0.54 11.43 14.79
CA LEU A 310 0.35 10.41 14.26
C LEU A 310 1.82 10.67 14.61
N THR A 311 2.55 9.62 14.88
CA THR A 311 4.02 9.61 14.93
C THR A 311 4.56 9.69 13.49
N PHE A 312 4.03 8.85 12.60
CA PHE A 312 4.31 8.85 11.15
C PHE A 312 3.11 8.35 10.35
N LEU A 313 3.14 8.60 9.05
CA LEU A 313 2.14 8.20 8.06
C LEU A 313 2.82 7.42 6.95
N ASP A 314 2.37 6.20 6.71
CA ASP A 314 2.82 5.33 5.63
C ASP A 314 1.87 5.49 4.43
N ILE A 315 2.28 6.26 3.42
CA ILE A 315 1.47 6.40 2.20
C ILE A 315 1.77 5.22 1.28
N MET A 316 0.76 4.40 1.01
CA MET A 316 0.85 3.22 0.15
C MET A 316 1.05 3.63 -1.32
N THR A 317 2.25 4.16 -1.63
CA THR A 317 2.65 4.69 -2.94
C THR A 317 2.97 3.57 -3.94
N TYR A 318 2.09 2.58 -3.98
CA TYR A 318 2.09 1.42 -4.86
C TYR A 318 0.65 1.01 -5.16
N ASP A 319 0.46 -0.05 -5.95
CA ASP A 319 -0.85 -0.52 -6.42
C ASP A 319 -1.65 0.55 -7.16
N MET A 320 -0.95 1.47 -7.85
CA MET A 320 -1.60 2.51 -8.64
C MET A 320 -2.18 1.93 -9.93
N HIS A 321 -1.55 0.90 -10.49
CA HIS A 321 -1.99 0.15 -11.65
C HIS A 321 -1.69 -1.33 -11.50
N GLY A 322 -2.57 -2.19 -12.00
CA GLY A 322 -2.43 -3.63 -11.91
C GLY A 322 -3.38 -4.38 -12.83
N ALA A 323 -3.27 -5.69 -12.83
CA ALA A 323 -4.04 -6.55 -13.73
C ALA A 323 -5.51 -6.78 -13.32
N TRP A 324 -6.06 -5.97 -12.41
CA TRP A 324 -7.50 -5.73 -12.34
C TRP A 324 -8.02 -5.10 -13.63
N ASP A 325 -7.19 -4.33 -14.34
CA ASP A 325 -7.36 -3.96 -15.74
C ASP A 325 -6.78 -5.07 -16.62
N ALA A 326 -7.44 -6.23 -16.65
CA ALA A 326 -6.91 -7.47 -17.20
C ALA A 326 -6.46 -7.37 -18.67
N LYS A 327 -7.09 -6.50 -19.45
CA LYS A 327 -6.78 -6.26 -20.85
C LYS A 327 -5.78 -5.12 -21.08
N GLY A 328 -5.21 -4.59 -20.01
CA GLY A 328 -4.37 -3.41 -20.04
C GLY A 328 -5.18 -2.11 -20.17
N PRO A 329 -4.54 -1.00 -20.50
CA PRO A 329 -3.13 -0.91 -20.86
C PRO A 329 -2.20 -1.23 -19.70
N THR A 330 -1.05 -1.88 -20.00
CA THR A 330 0.03 -2.05 -19.03
C THR A 330 0.47 -0.68 -18.52
N ASN A 331 0.79 -0.59 -17.22
CA ASN A 331 1.18 0.67 -16.59
C ASN A 331 2.05 0.42 -15.36
N HIS A 332 2.60 1.48 -14.79
CA HIS A 332 3.45 1.42 -13.61
C HIS A 332 2.62 1.31 -12.32
N GLN A 333 2.95 0.34 -11.45
CA GLN A 333 2.27 0.24 -10.15
C GLN A 333 2.72 1.30 -9.13
N ALA A 334 3.91 1.89 -9.29
CA ALA A 334 4.49 2.80 -8.29
C ALA A 334 5.37 3.91 -8.94
N PRO A 335 4.86 4.66 -9.94
CA PRO A 335 5.62 5.68 -10.64
C PRO A 335 5.85 6.91 -9.76
N ILE A 336 7.04 7.54 -9.84
CA ILE A 336 7.26 8.82 -9.16
C ILE A 336 6.42 9.92 -9.80
N TYR A 337 6.39 9.97 -11.13
CA TYR A 337 5.58 10.91 -11.89
C TYR A 337 4.67 10.21 -12.90
N SER A 338 3.54 10.82 -13.21
CA SER A 338 2.74 10.44 -14.37
C SER A 338 3.07 11.35 -15.54
N GLY A 339 3.32 10.75 -16.70
CA GLY A 339 3.66 11.47 -17.93
C GLY A 339 2.45 11.73 -18.85
N PRO A 340 2.63 12.55 -19.90
CA PRO A 340 1.57 12.85 -20.86
C PRO A 340 1.11 11.60 -21.65
N ASN A 341 1.97 10.59 -21.79
CA ASN A 341 1.67 9.35 -22.49
C ASN A 341 1.02 8.28 -21.61
N ASP A 342 0.89 8.51 -20.30
CA ASP A 342 0.19 7.61 -19.41
C ASP A 342 -1.29 7.54 -19.80
N PRO A 343 -1.82 6.36 -20.14
CA PRO A 343 -3.19 6.18 -20.60
C PRO A 343 -4.25 6.22 -19.49
N MET A 344 -3.83 6.36 -18.22
CA MET A 344 -4.76 6.38 -17.09
C MET A 344 -5.84 7.45 -17.29
N THR A 345 -7.10 7.07 -17.05
CA THR A 345 -8.20 8.02 -16.88
C THR A 345 -8.29 8.39 -15.41
N PRO A 346 -8.08 9.66 -15.04
CA PRO A 346 -8.23 10.09 -13.65
C PRO A 346 -9.65 9.82 -13.11
N ALA A 347 -9.75 9.61 -11.80
CA ALA A 347 -11.05 9.42 -11.13
C ALA A 347 -12.00 10.62 -11.34
N LYS A 348 -11.43 11.81 -11.56
CA LYS A 348 -12.16 13.01 -11.96
C LYS A 348 -11.58 13.52 -13.29
N PRO A 349 -12.38 13.63 -14.36
CA PRO A 349 -11.88 14.05 -15.67
C PRO A 349 -11.14 15.39 -15.63
N GLY A 350 -10.02 15.45 -16.33
CA GLY A 350 -9.18 16.65 -16.41
C GLY A 350 -8.17 16.84 -15.27
N ASN A 351 -8.20 15.97 -14.25
CA ASN A 351 -7.35 16.08 -13.07
C ASN A 351 -6.11 15.17 -13.14
N GLY A 352 -5.27 15.25 -12.10
CA GLY A 352 -4.03 14.51 -12.02
C GLY A 352 -4.22 12.98 -12.02
N LYS A 353 -3.26 12.30 -12.61
CA LYS A 353 -3.17 10.84 -12.63
C LYS A 353 -2.40 10.36 -11.41
N TYR A 354 -2.56 9.07 -11.06
CA TYR A 354 -1.88 8.49 -9.91
C TYR A 354 -0.36 8.48 -10.08
N SER A 355 0.33 8.97 -9.06
CA SER A 355 1.78 8.91 -8.94
C SER A 355 2.20 9.19 -7.50
N VAL A 356 3.43 8.85 -7.14
CA VAL A 356 4.00 9.22 -5.82
C VAL A 356 3.92 10.73 -5.60
N ASP A 357 4.33 11.53 -6.60
CA ASP A 357 4.32 13.00 -6.54
C ASP A 357 2.91 13.56 -6.32
N ALA A 358 1.92 13.05 -7.04
CA ALA A 358 0.53 13.47 -6.87
C ALA A 358 0.00 13.15 -5.46
N ALA A 359 0.30 11.97 -4.93
CA ALA A 359 -0.08 11.60 -3.57
C ALA A 359 0.58 12.48 -2.51
N ILE A 360 1.91 12.65 -2.58
CA ILE A 360 2.66 13.48 -1.62
C ILE A 360 2.17 14.93 -1.65
N LYS A 361 1.96 15.50 -2.83
CA LYS A 361 1.39 16.85 -2.96
C LYS A 361 -0.01 16.96 -2.37
N ALA A 362 -0.87 15.97 -2.63
CA ALA A 362 -2.22 15.97 -2.09
C ALA A 362 -2.22 15.98 -0.55
N TYR A 363 -1.35 15.21 0.11
CA TYR A 363 -1.23 15.25 1.58
C TYR A 363 -0.59 16.54 2.09
N THR A 364 0.41 17.10 1.41
CA THR A 364 1.20 18.24 1.92
C THR A 364 0.67 19.59 1.48
N ALA A 365 0.53 19.80 0.17
CA ALA A 365 0.09 21.06 -0.43
C ALA A 365 -1.44 21.12 -0.65
N GLY A 366 -2.09 19.95 -0.73
CA GLY A 366 -3.49 19.81 -1.07
C GLY A 366 -3.74 19.63 -2.57
N ASP A 367 -4.99 19.32 -2.88
CA ASP A 367 -5.50 19.21 -4.26
C ASP A 367 -6.91 19.82 -4.31
N PRO A 368 -7.04 21.10 -4.73
CA PRO A 368 -8.32 21.81 -4.75
C PRO A 368 -9.36 21.14 -5.63
N ASP A 369 -8.94 20.48 -6.72
CA ASP A 369 -9.84 19.83 -7.66
C ASP A 369 -10.56 18.63 -7.04
N TYR A 370 -9.93 17.99 -6.05
CA TYR A 370 -10.51 16.91 -5.26
C TYR A 370 -11.03 17.36 -3.89
N GLY A 371 -10.88 18.65 -3.54
CA GLY A 371 -11.25 19.19 -2.24
C GLY A 371 -10.36 18.67 -1.10
N ILE A 372 -9.09 18.41 -1.38
CA ILE A 372 -8.09 17.96 -0.41
C ILE A 372 -7.37 19.19 0.13
N PRO A 373 -7.40 19.44 1.47
CA PRO A 373 -6.84 20.66 2.06
C PRO A 373 -5.29 20.68 2.09
N GLY A 374 -4.62 19.51 2.07
CA GLY A 374 -3.18 19.42 2.32
C GLY A 374 -2.85 19.62 3.79
N GLY A 375 -1.66 20.18 4.08
CA GLY A 375 -1.25 20.56 5.43
C GLY A 375 -0.64 19.44 6.28
N PHE A 376 -0.54 18.21 5.78
CA PHE A 376 0.12 17.15 6.52
C PHE A 376 1.65 17.41 6.60
N PRO A 377 2.29 17.26 7.78
CA PRO A 377 3.72 17.53 7.92
C PRO A 377 4.58 16.55 7.11
N ALA A 378 5.28 17.01 6.09
CA ALA A 378 6.12 16.19 5.20
C ALA A 378 7.08 15.28 5.98
N LYS A 379 7.73 15.78 7.03
CA LYS A 379 8.67 15.01 7.88
C LYS A 379 8.06 13.83 8.63
N LYS A 380 6.75 13.66 8.61
CA LYS A 380 6.05 12.50 9.20
C LYS A 380 5.58 11.50 8.13
N ILE A 381 5.83 11.76 6.86
CA ILE A 381 5.43 10.89 5.74
C ILE A 381 6.57 9.93 5.42
N ASN A 382 6.25 8.65 5.31
CA ASN A 382 7.11 7.64 4.72
C ASN A 382 6.59 7.26 3.33
N VAL A 383 7.50 7.15 2.36
CA VAL A 383 7.17 6.69 1.01
C VAL A 383 7.20 5.16 0.95
N GLY A 384 6.21 4.55 0.29
CA GLY A 384 6.06 3.09 0.19
C GLY A 384 6.92 2.46 -0.90
N VAL A 385 7.53 1.33 -0.57
CA VAL A 385 8.33 0.49 -1.48
C VAL A 385 7.72 -0.92 -1.49
N PRO A 386 7.08 -1.35 -2.60
CA PRO A 386 6.56 -2.70 -2.72
C PRO A 386 7.68 -3.69 -3.07
N PHE A 387 7.69 -4.87 -2.45
CA PHE A 387 8.58 -5.96 -2.81
C PHE A 387 7.88 -7.07 -3.61
N TYR A 388 6.74 -6.74 -4.22
CA TYR A 388 5.98 -7.56 -5.16
C TYR A 388 5.72 -6.79 -6.45
N TYR A 389 5.30 -7.51 -7.47
CA TYR A 389 5.14 -7.01 -8.82
C TYR A 389 3.71 -7.20 -9.32
N ARG A 390 3.26 -6.25 -10.15
CA ARG A 390 2.00 -6.32 -10.90
C ARG A 390 2.30 -6.62 -12.36
N GLY A 391 1.59 -7.59 -12.98
CA GLY A 391 1.96 -8.03 -14.31
C GLY A 391 0.82 -8.47 -15.22
N TRP A 392 1.10 -8.39 -16.52
CA TRP A 392 0.22 -8.75 -17.62
C TRP A 392 0.92 -9.68 -18.60
N THR A 393 0.14 -10.48 -19.32
CA THR A 393 0.64 -11.40 -20.37
C THR A 393 0.01 -11.11 -21.73
N GLY A 394 0.64 -11.64 -22.80
CA GLY A 394 0.22 -11.39 -24.18
C GLY A 394 0.35 -9.94 -24.61
N VAL A 395 1.32 -9.24 -24.03
CA VAL A 395 1.63 -7.84 -24.30
C VAL A 395 2.55 -7.72 -25.50
N GLN A 396 2.23 -6.87 -26.45
CA GLN A 396 3.06 -6.62 -27.63
C GLN A 396 4.08 -5.52 -27.38
N ASN A 397 5.25 -5.60 -28.05
CA ASN A 397 6.32 -4.62 -27.87
C ASN A 397 5.90 -3.22 -28.36
N ASN A 398 5.43 -3.11 -29.58
CA ASN A 398 5.06 -1.86 -30.26
C ASN A 398 6.11 -0.73 -30.12
N GLY A 399 7.39 -1.09 -30.07
CA GLY A 399 8.51 -0.14 -29.92
C GLY A 399 8.65 0.51 -28.53
N LYS A 400 7.88 0.04 -27.52
CA LYS A 400 7.88 0.59 -26.15
C LYS A 400 8.16 -0.47 -25.09
N ASN A 401 8.68 -1.63 -25.48
CA ASN A 401 8.96 -2.75 -24.59
C ASN A 401 7.74 -3.11 -23.72
N GLY A 402 6.55 -3.13 -24.33
CA GLY A 402 5.31 -3.49 -23.67
C GLY A 402 4.69 -2.42 -22.78
N LEU A 403 5.30 -1.24 -22.61
CA LEU A 403 4.72 -0.18 -21.78
C LEU A 403 3.54 0.50 -22.45
N PHE A 404 2.45 0.72 -21.72
CA PHE A 404 1.20 1.32 -22.17
C PHE A 404 0.54 0.56 -23.35
N GLN A 405 0.62 -0.77 -23.29
CA GLN A 405 0.10 -1.63 -24.35
C GLN A 405 -1.09 -2.47 -23.87
N PRO A 406 -1.99 -2.82 -24.79
CA PRO A 406 -3.02 -3.84 -24.50
C PRO A 406 -2.40 -5.17 -24.10
N ALA A 407 -3.10 -5.91 -23.26
CA ALA A 407 -2.74 -7.25 -22.80
C ALA A 407 -3.83 -8.28 -23.13
N THR A 408 -3.49 -9.56 -23.10
CA THR A 408 -4.48 -10.64 -23.22
C THR A 408 -5.07 -11.03 -21.87
N GLY A 409 -4.36 -10.75 -20.77
CA GLY A 409 -4.82 -11.05 -19.41
C GLY A 409 -3.75 -10.72 -18.36
N PRO A 410 -4.04 -11.02 -17.07
CA PRO A 410 -3.06 -10.98 -16.02
C PRO A 410 -1.91 -11.95 -16.30
N ALA A 411 -0.69 -11.62 -15.90
CA ALA A 411 0.43 -12.56 -15.88
C ALA A 411 0.13 -13.74 -14.94
N ALA A 412 0.74 -14.88 -15.16
CA ALA A 412 0.57 -16.02 -14.28
C ALA A 412 1.06 -15.69 -12.88
N GLY A 413 0.30 -16.10 -11.86
CA GLY A 413 0.75 -16.11 -10.47
C GLY A 413 1.79 -17.22 -10.23
N ALA A 414 2.43 -17.20 -9.06
CA ALA A 414 3.36 -18.23 -8.62
C ALA A 414 2.93 -18.83 -7.27
N ALA A 415 3.51 -19.98 -6.92
CA ALA A 415 3.02 -20.81 -5.80
C ALA A 415 3.10 -20.10 -4.44
N LEU A 416 4.22 -19.44 -4.14
CA LEU A 416 4.40 -18.74 -2.86
C LEU A 416 3.59 -17.44 -2.76
N SER A 417 3.25 -16.82 -3.90
CA SER A 417 2.30 -15.70 -3.97
C SER A 417 0.84 -16.15 -4.17
N GLY A 418 0.55 -17.41 -3.83
CA GLY A 418 -0.81 -17.97 -3.79
C GLY A 418 -1.44 -18.21 -5.16
N ASN A 419 -0.65 -18.28 -6.23
CA ASN A 419 -1.11 -18.43 -7.61
C ASN A 419 -2.09 -17.32 -8.04
N VAL A 420 -2.01 -16.13 -7.43
CA VAL A 420 -2.88 -15.00 -7.77
C VAL A 420 -2.46 -14.42 -9.13
N PRO A 421 -3.33 -14.45 -10.15
CA PRO A 421 -3.00 -13.88 -11.45
C PRO A 421 -2.64 -12.39 -11.36
N GLY A 422 -1.58 -11.99 -12.06
CA GLY A 422 -1.11 -10.61 -12.11
C GLY A 422 -0.26 -10.17 -10.92
N ILE A 423 0.11 -11.09 -10.01
CA ILE A 423 0.93 -10.79 -8.84
C ILE A 423 2.01 -11.85 -8.67
N GLN A 424 3.25 -11.41 -8.43
CA GLN A 424 4.34 -12.26 -7.94
C GLN A 424 5.22 -11.50 -6.95
N MET A 425 5.78 -12.24 -5.99
CA MET A 425 6.76 -11.73 -5.03
C MET A 425 8.16 -11.64 -5.66
N TYR A 426 9.00 -10.72 -5.18
CA TYR A 426 10.38 -10.61 -5.65
C TYR A 426 11.14 -11.94 -5.61
N LYS A 427 11.04 -12.71 -4.52
CA LYS A 427 11.75 -13.99 -4.36
C LYS A 427 11.41 -15.02 -5.44
N GLU A 428 10.21 -14.97 -6.01
CA GLU A 428 9.76 -15.85 -7.09
C GLU A 428 10.14 -15.29 -8.46
N LEU A 429 10.10 -13.95 -8.62
CA LEU A 429 10.30 -13.27 -9.90
C LEU A 429 11.74 -12.77 -10.11
N ALA A 430 12.64 -12.90 -9.12
CA ALA A 430 13.99 -12.35 -9.17
C ALA A 430 14.77 -12.75 -10.44
N GLY A 431 14.65 -13.98 -10.91
CA GLY A 431 15.31 -14.43 -12.16
C GLY A 431 14.79 -13.74 -13.43
N PHE A 432 13.65 -13.05 -13.34
CA PHE A 432 13.11 -12.23 -14.40
C PHE A 432 13.51 -10.76 -14.24
N VAL A 433 13.30 -10.20 -13.06
CA VAL A 433 13.50 -8.76 -12.81
C VAL A 433 14.96 -8.38 -12.57
N ASP A 434 15.79 -9.30 -12.12
CA ASP A 434 17.24 -9.09 -12.00
C ASP A 434 17.99 -9.30 -13.35
N ASN A 435 17.25 -9.54 -14.44
CA ASN A 435 17.83 -9.74 -15.77
C ASN A 435 17.92 -8.40 -16.53
N PRO A 436 19.13 -7.85 -16.76
CA PRO A 436 19.28 -6.57 -17.46
C PRO A 436 18.68 -6.52 -18.86
N ALA A 437 18.59 -7.67 -19.56
CA ALA A 437 18.00 -7.75 -20.90
C ALA A 437 16.46 -7.59 -20.89
N LYS A 438 15.83 -7.71 -19.71
CA LYS A 438 14.38 -7.57 -19.54
C LYS A 438 14.01 -6.31 -18.76
N THR A 439 14.99 -5.54 -18.29
CA THR A 439 14.81 -4.37 -17.41
C THR A 439 14.86 -3.09 -18.24
N PHE A 440 13.85 -2.25 -18.11
CA PHE A 440 13.71 -0.98 -18.81
C PHE A 440 13.41 0.14 -17.82
N TRP A 441 13.77 1.34 -18.21
CA TRP A 441 13.57 2.55 -17.43
C TRP A 441 12.65 3.52 -18.15
N ASP A 442 11.61 4.00 -17.47
CA ASP A 442 10.81 5.14 -17.93
C ASP A 442 11.37 6.43 -17.34
N ASP A 443 12.06 7.22 -18.16
CA ASP A 443 12.65 8.47 -17.69
C ASP A 443 11.62 9.56 -17.38
N THR A 444 10.41 9.44 -17.89
CA THR A 444 9.28 10.33 -17.54
C THR A 444 8.72 9.99 -16.17
N ALA A 445 8.40 8.73 -15.95
CA ALA A 445 7.83 8.25 -14.68
C ALA A 445 8.87 8.06 -13.58
N LYS A 446 10.19 8.08 -13.93
CA LYS A 446 11.32 7.82 -13.02
C LYS A 446 11.16 6.49 -12.28
N THR A 447 10.78 5.46 -13.00
CA THR A 447 10.57 4.11 -12.47
C THR A 447 11.02 3.04 -13.45
N THR A 448 11.27 1.85 -12.92
CA THR A 448 11.66 0.65 -13.68
C THR A 448 10.42 -0.16 -14.05
N TYR A 449 10.50 -0.86 -15.18
CA TYR A 449 9.56 -1.90 -15.59
C TYR A 449 10.30 -3.02 -16.33
N PHE A 450 9.64 -4.17 -16.50
CA PHE A 450 10.28 -5.38 -16.99
C PHE A 450 9.44 -6.01 -18.09
N TYR A 451 10.11 -6.50 -19.15
CA TYR A 451 9.44 -7.08 -20.32
C TYR A 451 10.31 -8.13 -21.00
N ASP A 452 9.74 -9.25 -21.43
CA ASP A 452 10.45 -10.34 -22.12
C ASP A 452 10.02 -10.58 -23.57
N GLY A 453 9.19 -9.70 -24.12
CA GLY A 453 8.60 -9.85 -25.44
C GLY A 453 7.12 -10.26 -25.42
N SER A 454 6.60 -10.69 -24.28
CA SER A 454 5.20 -11.12 -24.10
C SER A 454 4.63 -10.80 -22.73
N THR A 455 5.44 -10.90 -21.68
CA THR A 455 5.02 -10.66 -20.28
C THR A 455 5.61 -9.35 -19.79
N PHE A 456 4.76 -8.49 -19.25
CA PHE A 456 5.13 -7.21 -18.66
C PHE A 456 4.94 -7.27 -17.13
N TRP A 457 5.94 -6.78 -16.38
CA TRP A 457 5.87 -6.60 -14.95
C TRP A 457 6.24 -5.18 -14.55
N SER A 458 5.57 -4.64 -13.56
CA SER A 458 5.86 -3.36 -12.92
C SER A 458 6.15 -3.58 -11.45
N GLY A 459 7.22 -2.95 -10.95
CA GLY A 459 7.69 -3.03 -9.58
C GLY A 459 9.05 -2.38 -9.43
N GLU A 460 9.68 -2.60 -8.29
CA GLU A 460 10.92 -1.94 -7.93
C GLU A 460 12.16 -2.74 -8.31
N ASP A 461 13.23 -2.00 -8.60
CA ASP A 461 14.61 -2.46 -8.59
C ASP A 461 15.49 -1.48 -7.77
N ALA A 462 16.77 -1.72 -7.70
CA ALA A 462 17.69 -0.85 -6.95
C ALA A 462 17.71 0.59 -7.48
N ARG A 463 17.49 0.80 -8.79
CA ARG A 463 17.49 2.13 -9.41
C ARG A 463 16.21 2.90 -9.07
N SER A 464 15.05 2.26 -9.18
CA SER A 464 13.77 2.90 -8.88
C SER A 464 13.62 3.19 -7.39
N ILE A 465 14.10 2.30 -6.50
CA ILE A 465 14.16 2.54 -5.06
C ILE A 465 15.03 3.77 -4.76
N GLN A 466 16.24 3.87 -5.35
CA GLN A 466 17.07 5.05 -5.16
C GLN A 466 16.35 6.32 -5.60
N ALA A 467 15.78 6.34 -6.81
CA ALA A 467 15.07 7.51 -7.32
C ALA A 467 13.89 7.93 -6.44
N LYS A 468 13.12 6.95 -5.94
CA LYS A 468 11.99 7.19 -5.04
C LYS A 468 12.42 7.78 -3.70
N ILE A 469 13.52 7.31 -3.13
CA ILE A 469 14.03 7.82 -1.87
C ILE A 469 14.75 9.17 -2.07
N ASP A 470 15.44 9.38 -3.18
CA ASP A 470 15.95 10.70 -3.55
C ASP A 470 14.80 11.73 -3.64
N TYR A 471 13.67 11.33 -4.26
CA TYR A 471 12.46 12.14 -4.27
C TYR A 471 11.97 12.43 -2.83
N ALA A 472 11.94 11.43 -1.96
CA ALA A 472 11.52 11.60 -0.57
C ALA A 472 12.41 12.60 0.18
N HIS A 473 13.73 12.49 0.09
CA HIS A 473 14.67 13.44 0.67
C HIS A 473 14.49 14.85 0.13
N CYS A 474 14.36 15.00 -1.20
CA CYS A 474 14.16 16.29 -1.83
C CYS A 474 12.88 17.00 -1.40
N ASN A 475 11.86 16.23 -1.01
CA ASN A 475 10.58 16.75 -0.55
C ASN A 475 10.44 16.79 0.98
N GLY A 476 11.53 16.59 1.72
CA GLY A 476 11.55 16.69 3.17
C GLY A 476 10.74 15.62 3.89
N LEU A 477 10.59 14.43 3.28
CA LEU A 477 9.83 13.33 3.87
C LEU A 477 10.59 12.70 5.04
N GLY A 478 9.87 11.97 5.91
CA GLY A 478 10.37 11.40 7.15
C GLY A 478 11.11 10.09 7.00
N GLY A 479 10.87 9.35 5.94
CA GLY A 479 11.50 8.05 5.73
C GLY A 479 10.87 7.20 4.63
N SER A 480 11.05 5.90 4.75
CA SER A 480 10.50 4.91 3.82
C SER A 480 9.92 3.71 4.57
N PHE A 481 8.96 3.03 3.93
CA PHE A 481 8.47 1.76 4.42
C PHE A 481 8.35 0.72 3.31
N ALA A 482 8.44 -0.56 3.69
CA ALA A 482 8.36 -1.68 2.77
C ALA A 482 7.13 -2.56 3.03
N PHE A 483 6.43 -2.94 1.96
CA PHE A 483 5.40 -3.97 1.97
C PHE A 483 5.77 -5.05 0.94
N SER A 484 6.08 -6.31 1.35
CA SER A 484 6.37 -6.71 2.72
C SER A 484 7.66 -7.55 2.77
N LEU A 485 8.17 -7.83 3.95
CA LEU A 485 9.46 -8.53 4.11
C LEU A 485 9.46 -9.96 3.58
N TYR A 486 8.36 -10.70 3.70
CA TYR A 486 8.33 -12.09 3.25
C TYR A 486 8.37 -12.23 1.73
N ASP A 487 8.05 -11.18 0.99
CA ASP A 487 8.17 -11.13 -0.47
C ASP A 487 9.62 -11.26 -0.95
N LEU A 488 10.56 -10.86 -0.11
CA LEU A 488 11.99 -10.99 -0.37
C LEU A 488 12.52 -12.41 -0.09
N GLY A 489 11.92 -13.14 0.85
CA GLY A 489 12.53 -14.33 1.41
C GLY A 489 13.87 -13.98 2.08
N THR A 490 14.95 -14.65 1.67
CA THR A 490 16.32 -14.33 2.13
C THR A 490 17.10 -13.40 1.20
N LYS A 491 16.47 -12.89 0.12
CA LYS A 491 17.12 -12.00 -0.86
C LYS A 491 16.93 -10.54 -0.45
N THR A 492 17.78 -10.03 0.44
CA THR A 492 17.60 -8.71 1.05
C THR A 492 18.06 -7.52 0.20
N ALA A 493 18.58 -7.73 -1.02
CA ALA A 493 19.23 -6.68 -1.82
C ALA A 493 18.36 -5.43 -2.03
N LEU A 494 17.05 -5.59 -2.29
CA LEU A 494 16.13 -4.44 -2.46
C LEU A 494 15.88 -3.73 -1.12
N PHE A 495 15.73 -4.49 -0.03
CA PHE A 495 15.62 -3.92 1.32
C PHE A 495 16.89 -3.19 1.72
N ASP A 496 18.05 -3.79 1.48
CA ASP A 496 19.35 -3.18 1.79
C ASP A 496 19.54 -1.87 1.02
N LYS A 497 19.11 -1.83 -0.24
CA LYS A 497 19.09 -0.61 -1.05
C LYS A 497 18.15 0.46 -0.50
N MET A 498 16.96 0.08 -0.07
CA MET A 498 16.03 1.00 0.59
C MET A 498 16.65 1.60 1.86
N VAL A 499 17.26 0.77 2.70
CA VAL A 499 17.93 1.22 3.94
C VAL A 499 19.11 2.14 3.64
N GLU A 500 19.99 1.74 2.70
CA GLU A 500 21.14 2.55 2.26
C GLU A 500 20.69 3.94 1.79
N ALA A 501 19.72 3.98 0.87
CA ALA A 501 19.20 5.23 0.32
C ALA A 501 18.54 6.09 1.41
N THR A 502 17.72 5.50 2.30
CA THR A 502 17.04 6.22 3.39
C THR A 502 18.00 6.80 4.41
N ASN A 503 19.11 6.10 4.71
CA ASN A 503 20.16 6.62 5.61
C ASN A 503 21.01 7.72 4.97
N GLY A 504 21.00 7.82 3.66
CA GLY A 504 21.78 8.79 2.87
C GLY A 504 21.11 10.16 2.76
N SER A 505 21.42 10.82 1.67
CA SER A 505 20.80 12.07 1.21
C SER A 505 20.67 12.00 -0.31
N ALA A 506 19.72 12.74 -0.88
CA ALA A 506 19.57 12.76 -2.33
C ALA A 506 20.84 13.27 -3.02
N ALA A 507 21.35 12.50 -3.99
CA ALA A 507 22.43 12.94 -4.85
C ALA A 507 21.94 13.99 -5.88
N ALA A 508 20.71 13.83 -6.36
CA ALA A 508 20.01 14.77 -7.23
C ALA A 508 18.48 14.55 -7.10
N CYS A 509 17.71 15.60 -7.14
CA CYS A 509 16.26 15.48 -7.13
C CYS A 509 15.76 14.99 -8.49
N PRO A 510 14.93 13.94 -8.53
CA PRO A 510 14.29 13.53 -9.76
C PRO A 510 13.48 14.69 -10.36
N ALA A 511 13.81 15.09 -11.58
CA ALA A 511 13.10 16.18 -12.24
C ALA A 511 11.70 15.71 -12.68
N ALA A 512 10.69 16.50 -12.38
CA ALA A 512 9.34 16.31 -12.91
C ALA A 512 9.34 16.45 -14.45
N PRO A 513 8.45 15.72 -15.16
CA PRO A 513 8.30 15.90 -16.60
C PRO A 513 7.95 17.35 -16.92
N THR A 514 8.72 17.97 -17.81
CA THR A 514 8.38 19.29 -18.32
C THR A 514 7.19 19.15 -19.26
N THR A 515 6.05 19.77 -18.92
CA THR A 515 5.01 20.01 -19.93
C THR A 515 5.62 20.90 -21.01
N PRO A 516 5.46 20.59 -22.30
CA PRO A 516 5.84 21.53 -23.33
C PRO A 516 5.16 22.87 -23.04
N PRO A 517 5.85 24.02 -23.16
CA PRO A 517 5.20 25.30 -22.96
C PRO A 517 4.03 25.37 -23.94
N THR A 518 2.81 25.50 -23.42
CA THR A 518 1.65 25.90 -24.19
C THR A 518 1.84 27.37 -24.51
N THR A 519 2.70 27.67 -25.47
CA THR A 519 2.68 28.98 -26.09
C THR A 519 1.38 29.10 -26.86
N PRO A 520 0.48 30.01 -26.52
CA PRO A 520 -0.63 30.30 -27.40
C PRO A 520 -0.04 30.75 -28.76
N PRO A 521 -0.63 30.38 -29.88
CA PRO A 521 -0.16 30.85 -31.17
C PRO A 521 -0.27 32.40 -31.20
N THR A 522 0.88 33.07 -31.15
CA THR A 522 0.99 34.52 -31.21
C THR A 522 0.97 34.99 -32.65
N THR A 523 -0.04 34.61 -33.42
CA THR A 523 -0.44 35.36 -34.61
C THR A 523 -1.91 35.13 -34.89
N PRO A 524 -2.75 36.15 -34.81
CA PRO A 524 -4.09 36.08 -35.38
C PRO A 524 -3.95 35.91 -36.90
N PRO A 525 -4.83 35.13 -37.57
CA PRO A 525 -4.84 35.07 -39.01
C PRO A 525 -5.23 36.44 -39.58
N THR A 526 -4.31 37.11 -40.26
CA THR A 526 -4.54 38.37 -40.95
C THR A 526 -5.09 38.09 -42.33
N THR A 527 -6.32 37.60 -42.44
CA THR A 527 -7.18 37.88 -43.64
C THR A 527 -8.62 37.46 -43.29
N PRO A 528 -9.58 38.37 -43.32
CA PRO A 528 -10.99 38.01 -43.24
C PRO A 528 -11.41 37.35 -44.58
N PRO A 529 -12.29 36.34 -44.52
CA PRO A 529 -12.89 35.80 -45.75
C PRO A 529 -13.85 36.86 -46.33
N THR A 530 -13.53 37.35 -47.51
CA THR A 530 -14.41 38.20 -48.30
C THR A 530 -15.34 37.28 -49.10
N THR A 531 -16.51 36.95 -48.57
CA THR A 531 -17.82 36.88 -49.29
C THR A 531 -18.87 36.33 -48.32
N PRO A 532 -20.00 36.99 -48.09
CA PRO A 532 -21.15 36.42 -47.40
C PRO A 532 -21.90 35.44 -48.31
N PRO A 533 -22.43 34.34 -47.80
CA PRO A 533 -23.37 33.53 -48.55
C PRO A 533 -24.72 34.24 -48.56
N THR A 534 -25.13 34.58 -49.77
CA THR A 534 -26.49 35.05 -50.07
C THR A 534 -27.39 33.85 -50.28
N THR A 535 -28.20 33.50 -49.29
CA THR A 535 -29.62 33.13 -49.39
C THR A 535 -30.08 32.46 -48.09
N PRO A 536 -31.13 32.90 -47.42
CA PRO A 536 -31.77 32.20 -46.32
C PRO A 536 -32.58 31.01 -46.85
N PRO A 537 -32.57 29.86 -46.15
CA PRO A 537 -33.55 28.80 -46.43
C PRO A 537 -34.90 29.22 -45.88
N THR A 538 -35.86 29.42 -46.76
CA THR A 538 -37.28 29.52 -46.45
C THR A 538 -37.84 28.11 -46.38
N THR A 539 -38.19 27.69 -45.16
CA THR A 539 -39.41 26.96 -44.75
C THR A 539 -39.12 26.19 -43.45
N PRO A 540 -39.98 26.30 -42.42
CA PRO A 540 -39.88 25.48 -41.22
C PRO A 540 -40.36 24.06 -41.53
N PRO A 541 -39.71 23.01 -41.02
CA PRO A 541 -40.27 21.65 -41.08
C PRO A 541 -41.41 21.54 -40.06
N THR A 542 -42.62 21.43 -40.52
CA THR A 542 -43.79 21.01 -39.80
C THR A 542 -43.87 19.49 -39.77
N THR A 543 -43.15 18.87 -38.87
CA THR A 543 -43.49 17.52 -38.35
C THR A 543 -42.77 17.32 -37.02
N PRO A 544 -43.47 16.88 -35.94
CA PRO A 544 -42.83 16.52 -34.68
C PRO A 544 -41.91 15.33 -34.94
N PRO A 545 -40.74 15.23 -34.23
CA PRO A 545 -39.87 14.07 -34.34
C PRO A 545 -40.64 12.84 -33.86
N THR A 546 -40.88 11.91 -34.75
CA THR A 546 -41.33 10.55 -34.44
C THR A 546 -40.26 9.90 -33.59
N THR A 547 -40.58 9.55 -32.36
CA THR A 547 -39.73 8.77 -31.42
C THR A 547 -39.28 7.51 -32.16
N PRO A 548 -37.92 7.22 -32.16
CA PRO A 548 -37.46 5.96 -32.75
C PRO A 548 -38.08 4.77 -32.01
N PRO A 549 -38.39 3.65 -32.67
CA PRO A 549 -39.15 2.54 -32.07
C PRO A 549 -38.50 1.79 -30.91
N GLY A 550 -37.35 2.19 -30.47
CA GLY A 550 -36.55 1.48 -29.50
C GLY A 550 -36.70 1.91 -28.03
N CYS A 551 -36.95 3.19 -27.74
CA CYS A 551 -37.05 3.71 -26.37
C CYS A 551 -38.30 3.30 -25.62
N ALA A 552 -39.39 2.95 -26.32
CA ALA A 552 -40.63 2.51 -25.72
C ALA A 552 -40.59 1.14 -25.03
N ALA A 553 -39.50 0.37 -25.24
CA ALA A 553 -39.32 -0.98 -24.70
C ALA A 553 -38.63 -1.03 -23.34
N ALA A 554 -38.16 0.10 -22.79
CA ALA A 554 -37.57 0.17 -21.46
C ALA A 554 -38.06 1.41 -20.70
N PRO A 555 -38.35 1.31 -19.38
CA PRO A 555 -38.77 2.44 -18.58
C PRO A 555 -37.76 3.57 -18.61
N SER A 556 -38.21 4.82 -18.56
CA SER A 556 -37.31 5.97 -18.41
C SER A 556 -36.59 5.90 -17.07
N TRP A 557 -35.31 6.22 -17.05
CA TRP A 557 -34.55 6.32 -15.80
C TRP A 557 -35.11 7.44 -14.91
N ASP A 558 -35.14 7.18 -13.62
CA ASP A 558 -35.56 8.12 -12.58
C ASP A 558 -34.59 8.06 -11.40
N SER A 559 -34.06 9.20 -10.97
CA SER A 559 -33.07 9.33 -9.91
C SER A 559 -33.55 8.86 -8.52
N ALA A 560 -34.87 8.83 -8.29
CA ALA A 560 -35.46 8.39 -7.02
C ALA A 560 -35.65 6.85 -6.95
N THR A 561 -35.62 6.18 -8.10
CA THR A 561 -35.85 4.74 -8.22
C THR A 561 -34.59 3.93 -7.96
N THR A 562 -34.73 2.82 -7.23
CA THR A 562 -33.65 1.83 -7.03
C THR A 562 -33.74 0.77 -8.13
N TYR A 563 -32.65 0.53 -8.84
CA TYR A 563 -32.56 -0.42 -9.93
C TYR A 563 -31.74 -1.64 -9.51
N ALA A 564 -32.38 -2.81 -9.42
CA ALA A 564 -31.70 -4.09 -9.22
C ALA A 564 -31.01 -4.54 -10.51
N THR A 565 -29.98 -5.36 -10.41
CA THR A 565 -29.18 -5.84 -11.55
C THR A 565 -29.72 -7.18 -12.08
N PRO A 566 -29.84 -7.37 -13.42
CA PRO A 566 -29.74 -6.34 -14.46
C PRO A 566 -31.10 -5.65 -14.70
N THR A 567 -31.10 -4.33 -14.74
CA THR A 567 -32.29 -3.54 -15.16
C THR A 567 -31.92 -2.70 -16.38
N LYS A 568 -32.78 -2.73 -17.42
CA LYS A 568 -32.65 -1.90 -18.60
C LYS A 568 -33.51 -0.65 -18.48
N VAL A 569 -32.94 0.52 -18.74
CA VAL A 569 -33.65 1.82 -18.75
C VAL A 569 -33.37 2.58 -20.03
N SER A 570 -34.23 3.56 -20.34
CA SER A 570 -33.99 4.56 -21.39
C SER A 570 -33.69 5.92 -20.75
N TRP A 571 -32.69 6.64 -21.25
CA TRP A 571 -32.34 7.99 -20.80
C TRP A 571 -31.67 8.80 -21.90
N LYS A 572 -32.10 10.04 -22.07
CA LYS A 572 -31.55 10.96 -23.11
C LYS A 572 -31.38 10.33 -24.49
N GLY A 573 -32.36 9.53 -24.94
CA GLY A 573 -32.38 8.92 -26.27
C GLY A 573 -31.45 7.70 -26.45
N ARG A 574 -31.02 7.10 -25.35
CA ARG A 574 -30.17 5.90 -25.36
C ARG A 574 -30.67 4.85 -24.36
N TYR A 575 -30.29 3.60 -24.61
CA TYR A 575 -30.50 2.51 -23.67
C TYR A 575 -29.31 2.31 -22.77
N TYR A 576 -29.59 1.98 -21.50
CA TYR A 576 -28.59 1.62 -20.51
C TYR A 576 -29.02 0.37 -19.75
N THR A 577 -28.06 -0.48 -19.38
CA THR A 577 -28.27 -1.60 -18.46
C THR A 577 -27.30 -1.46 -17.31
N ASN A 578 -27.80 -1.55 -16.06
CA ASN A 578 -26.93 -1.45 -14.91
C ASN A 578 -26.12 -2.75 -14.70
N LYS A 579 -24.86 -2.57 -14.29
CA LYS A 579 -23.91 -3.66 -14.00
C LYS A 579 -24.08 -4.20 -12.57
N TRP A 580 -24.56 -3.37 -11.68
CA TRP A 580 -24.93 -3.66 -10.29
C TRP A 580 -26.07 -2.76 -9.84
N TRP A 581 -26.64 -3.01 -8.65
CA TRP A 581 -27.76 -2.19 -8.17
C TRP A 581 -27.34 -0.72 -8.03
N THR A 582 -28.26 0.19 -8.31
CA THR A 582 -27.99 1.62 -8.29
C THR A 582 -29.21 2.44 -7.94
N LYS A 583 -29.00 3.64 -7.37
CA LYS A 583 -30.02 4.67 -7.15
C LYS A 583 -29.35 6.05 -7.29
N GLY A 584 -29.93 6.89 -8.13
CA GLY A 584 -29.45 8.26 -8.32
C GLY A 584 -28.33 8.43 -9.34
N ASP A 585 -27.70 7.37 -9.82
CA ASP A 585 -26.61 7.45 -10.80
C ASP A 585 -27.17 7.73 -12.21
N ASP A 586 -26.90 8.92 -12.77
CA ASP A 586 -27.34 9.30 -14.12
C ASP A 586 -26.66 8.41 -15.17
N PRO A 587 -27.41 7.62 -15.95
CA PRO A 587 -26.83 6.72 -16.95
C PRO A 587 -25.96 7.40 -18.00
N SER A 588 -26.26 8.66 -18.35
CA SER A 588 -25.49 9.41 -19.36
C SER A 588 -24.11 9.89 -18.89
N LEU A 589 -23.84 9.80 -17.57
CA LEU A 589 -22.56 10.12 -16.96
C LEU A 589 -21.72 8.87 -16.68
N ALA A 590 -22.26 7.68 -16.96
CA ALA A 590 -21.56 6.42 -16.76
C ALA A 590 -20.47 6.27 -17.81
N GLY A 591 -19.22 6.45 -17.42
CA GLY A 591 -18.07 6.07 -18.21
C GLY A 591 -17.91 4.53 -18.25
N GLN A 592 -16.83 4.05 -18.86
CA GLN A 592 -16.53 2.60 -19.00
C GLN A 592 -16.65 1.82 -17.67
N TRP A 593 -16.42 2.47 -16.55
CA TRP A 593 -16.44 1.91 -15.17
C TRP A 593 -17.67 2.35 -14.37
N GLY A 594 -18.58 3.11 -14.98
CA GLY A 594 -19.81 3.51 -14.33
C GLY A 594 -20.79 2.36 -14.14
N VAL A 595 -21.79 2.62 -13.30
CA VAL A 595 -22.85 1.67 -12.95
C VAL A 595 -23.63 1.19 -14.18
N TRP A 596 -23.70 2.01 -15.23
CA TRP A 596 -24.48 1.77 -16.42
C TRP A 596 -23.62 1.42 -17.63
N THR A 597 -24.01 0.40 -18.36
CA THR A 597 -23.48 0.12 -19.71
C THR A 597 -24.36 0.83 -20.72
N ASP A 598 -23.77 1.63 -21.58
CA ASP A 598 -24.46 2.24 -22.72
C ASP A 598 -24.67 1.19 -23.81
N ASN A 599 -25.91 0.89 -24.13
CA ASN A 599 -26.29 -0.12 -25.14
C ASN A 599 -26.61 0.51 -26.50
N GLY A 600 -26.32 1.79 -26.69
CA GLY A 600 -26.53 2.48 -27.96
C GLY A 600 -27.80 3.36 -27.99
N PRO A 601 -28.02 4.07 -29.11
CA PRO A 601 -29.19 4.91 -29.28
C PRO A 601 -30.47 4.08 -29.33
N CYS A 602 -31.56 4.65 -28.84
CA CYS A 602 -32.88 4.05 -28.93
C CYS A 602 -33.44 4.13 -30.35
#